data_57ecb9fa2d199c48b34c1a5acc1588f8
#
_entry.id   57ecb9fa2d199c48b34c1a5acc1588f8
#
_cell.length_a   1.000
_cell.length_b   1.000
_cell.length_c   1.000
_cell.angle_alpha   90.00
_cell.angle_beta   90.00
_cell.angle_gamma   90.00
#
_symmetry.space_group_name_H-M   'P 1'
#
loop_
_entity.id
_entity.type
_entity.pdbx_description
1 polymer ?
#
loop_
_entity_poly.entity_id
_entity_poly.type
_entity_poly.pdbx_seq_one_letter_code
_entity_poly.pdbx_strand_id
1 'polypeptide(L)'
;MAEEKLLRQAVWQCYQAEVTDQISVSNLQVTANAGVDVWGRKKPQPALLTVTVSLPQPFSSAAEGDVVDSSTVHYGRLSKSAISSVEKAGPSWLSSMDLAQLIEGAASATASSVSLAACEVDVFYPKGSMLGDGAGLTYSKAYGDNTISRVLYLKNVRVPCIIGVNSHERLMKQPVVASLWIDCLARDQTDEYIKVEQMLIKVSHSDSKPLQQYKLRPCIRPLRNHPLRHWSPLQRQWWLD
;
A
#
# COMPACT_ATOMS: atom_id res chain seq x y z
N MET A 1 -25.87 -9.32 -3.20
CA MET A 1 -24.67 -8.45 -3.08
C MET A 1 -23.84 -8.75 -4.32
N ALA A 2 -23.42 -7.75 -5.07
CA ALA A 2 -22.53 -7.96 -6.20
C ALA A 2 -21.19 -8.48 -5.66
N GLU A 3 -20.65 -9.50 -6.30
CA GLU A 3 -19.37 -10.11 -5.95
C GLU A 3 -18.25 -9.09 -6.17
N GLU A 4 -17.38 -8.88 -5.15
CA GLU A 4 -16.24 -7.99 -5.26
C GLU A 4 -15.23 -8.57 -6.25
N LYS A 5 -14.88 -7.81 -7.28
CA LYS A 5 -13.88 -8.22 -8.27
C LYS A 5 -12.49 -7.79 -7.81
N LEU A 6 -11.67 -8.76 -7.43
CA LEU A 6 -10.30 -8.52 -7.02
C LEU A 6 -9.38 -8.32 -8.23
N LEU A 7 -8.68 -7.19 -8.28
CA LEU A 7 -7.70 -6.87 -9.31
C LEU A 7 -6.26 -6.95 -8.79
N ARG A 8 -5.35 -7.26 -9.71
CA ARG A 8 -3.91 -7.07 -9.49
C ARG A 8 -3.56 -5.59 -9.45
N GLN A 9 -2.56 -5.25 -8.63
CA GLN A 9 -2.12 -3.86 -8.47
C GLN A 9 -1.70 -3.19 -9.79
N ALA A 10 -1.06 -3.93 -10.69
CA ALA A 10 -0.69 -3.40 -12.00
C ALA A 10 -1.91 -3.00 -12.85
N VAL A 11 -3.03 -3.74 -12.73
CA VAL A 11 -4.29 -3.41 -13.42
C VAL A 11 -4.94 -2.20 -12.74
N TRP A 12 -4.91 -2.14 -11.42
CA TRP A 12 -5.38 -0.99 -10.66
C TRP A 12 -4.66 0.31 -11.04
N GLN A 13 -3.34 0.26 -11.18
CA GLN A 13 -2.54 1.41 -11.62
C GLN A 13 -2.92 1.89 -13.03
N CYS A 14 -3.23 0.97 -13.95
CA CYS A 14 -3.76 1.33 -15.27
C CYS A 14 -5.13 2.01 -15.15
N TYR A 15 -6.01 1.51 -14.30
CA TYR A 15 -7.31 2.13 -14.05
C TYR A 15 -7.17 3.55 -13.49
N GLN A 16 -6.28 3.76 -12.53
CA GLN A 16 -6.00 5.10 -11.98
C GLN A 16 -5.42 6.08 -12.99
N ALA A 17 -4.67 5.61 -13.99
CA ALA A 17 -4.11 6.46 -15.03
C ALA A 17 -5.18 7.06 -15.96
N GLU A 18 -6.39 6.50 -15.98
CA GLU A 18 -7.54 6.99 -16.76
C GLU A 18 -8.38 8.02 -15.98
N VAL A 19 -8.13 8.19 -14.69
CA VAL A 19 -8.86 9.14 -13.84
C VAL A 19 -8.24 10.52 -13.96
N THR A 20 -9.08 11.55 -14.01
CA THR A 20 -8.63 12.91 -14.33
C THR A 20 -7.98 13.62 -13.16
N ASP A 21 -8.62 13.67 -11.98
CA ASP A 21 -8.12 14.42 -10.83
C ASP A 21 -8.16 13.59 -9.54
N GLN A 22 -7.22 13.86 -8.66
CA GLN A 22 -7.08 13.18 -7.38
C GLN A 22 -6.87 14.18 -6.24
N ILE A 23 -7.48 13.90 -5.11
CA ILE A 23 -7.23 14.59 -3.84
C ILE A 23 -6.61 13.59 -2.87
N SER A 24 -5.42 13.87 -2.39
CA SER A 24 -4.70 12.99 -1.47
C SER A 24 -4.34 13.71 -0.17
N VAL A 25 -4.50 13.01 0.93
CA VAL A 25 -3.96 13.39 2.24
C VAL A 25 -3.01 12.29 2.70
N SER A 26 -1.76 12.65 2.91
CA SER A 26 -0.69 11.67 3.11
C SER A 26 -0.10 11.72 4.51
N ASN A 27 0.31 10.57 5.01
CA ASN A 27 1.04 10.42 6.28
C ASN A 27 0.31 11.00 7.50
N LEU A 28 -1.02 10.87 7.55
CA LEU A 28 -1.79 11.23 8.75
C LEU A 28 -1.37 10.30 9.89
N GLN A 29 -0.81 10.87 10.95
CA GLN A 29 -0.35 10.12 12.10
C GLN A 29 -1.52 9.83 13.03
N VAL A 30 -1.72 8.54 13.32
CA VAL A 30 -2.75 8.07 14.25
C VAL A 30 -2.20 6.98 15.16
N THR A 31 -2.87 6.74 16.29
CA THR A 31 -2.70 5.51 17.06
C THR A 31 -3.89 4.61 16.77
N ALA A 32 -3.67 3.52 16.07
CA ALA A 32 -4.73 2.58 15.70
C ALA A 32 -4.61 1.28 16.51
N ASN A 33 -5.74 0.77 17.02
CA ASN A 33 -5.79 -0.58 17.57
C ASN A 33 -6.05 -1.57 16.44
N ALA A 34 -5.08 -1.68 15.54
CA ALA A 34 -5.20 -2.48 14.32
C ALA A 34 -3.86 -3.08 13.90
N GLY A 35 -3.94 -4.11 13.05
CA GLY A 35 -2.78 -4.84 12.60
C GLY A 35 -2.06 -5.55 13.74
N VAL A 36 -0.83 -5.98 13.49
CA VAL A 36 0.03 -6.64 14.48
C VAL A 36 1.40 -5.94 14.53
N ASP A 37 2.06 -5.96 15.69
CA ASP A 37 3.43 -5.47 15.80
C ASP A 37 4.43 -6.56 15.36
N VAL A 38 5.73 -6.22 15.32
CA VAL A 38 6.82 -7.15 14.95
C VAL A 38 6.83 -8.48 15.71
N TRP A 39 6.14 -8.55 16.86
CA TRP A 39 6.01 -9.75 17.68
C TRP A 39 4.69 -10.48 17.50
N GLY A 40 3.85 -10.05 16.53
CA GLY A 40 2.52 -10.61 16.30
C GLY A 40 1.47 -10.23 17.34
N ARG A 41 1.72 -9.18 18.15
CA ARG A 41 0.80 -8.77 19.21
C ARG A 41 -0.24 -7.81 18.67
N LYS A 42 -1.48 -8.05 19.06
CA LYS A 42 -2.66 -7.20 18.77
C LYS A 42 -2.77 -6.14 19.86
N LYS A 43 -2.30 -4.94 19.56
CA LYS A 43 -2.32 -3.80 20.49
C LYS A 43 -2.32 -2.47 19.75
N PRO A 44 -2.73 -1.37 20.40
CA PRO A 44 -2.61 -0.03 19.81
C PRO A 44 -1.17 0.26 19.40
N GLN A 45 -1.01 0.74 18.18
CA GLN A 45 0.29 1.07 17.61
C GLN A 45 0.20 2.31 16.71
N PRO A 46 1.32 3.03 16.51
CA PRO A 46 1.34 4.14 15.54
C PRO A 46 1.10 3.60 14.14
N ALA A 47 0.27 4.31 13.40
CA ALA A 47 0.03 4.09 11.99
C ALA A 47 0.09 5.41 11.23
N LEU A 48 0.56 5.36 9.99
CA LEU A 48 0.51 6.46 9.03
C LEU A 48 -0.54 6.12 7.98
N LEU A 49 -1.51 7.00 7.82
CA LEU A 49 -2.60 6.82 6.86
C LEU A 49 -2.39 7.74 5.66
N THR A 50 -2.54 7.19 4.47
CA THR A 50 -2.67 7.99 3.25
C THR A 50 -4.03 7.65 2.62
N VAL A 51 -4.82 8.66 2.32
CA VAL A 51 -6.13 8.50 1.70
C VAL A 51 -6.17 9.31 0.43
N THR A 52 -6.41 8.64 -0.69
CA THR A 52 -6.53 9.27 -2.01
C THR A 52 -7.91 8.99 -2.56
N VAL A 53 -8.63 10.03 -2.93
CA VAL A 53 -9.91 9.94 -3.64
C VAL A 53 -9.72 10.42 -5.07
N SER A 54 -10.27 9.68 -6.01
CA SER A 54 -10.18 9.96 -7.43
C SER A 54 -11.55 10.41 -7.95
N LEU A 55 -11.55 11.44 -8.77
CA LEU A 55 -12.75 12.03 -9.35
C LEU A 55 -12.96 11.53 -10.78
N PRO A 56 -14.22 11.27 -11.21
CA PRO A 56 -14.53 10.85 -12.57
C PRO A 56 -14.43 11.99 -13.59
N GLN A 57 -14.44 13.25 -13.10
CA GLN A 57 -14.37 14.46 -13.91
C GLN A 57 -13.45 15.49 -13.25
N PRO A 58 -12.83 16.40 -14.03
CA PRO A 58 -12.03 17.49 -13.50
C PRO A 58 -12.84 18.41 -12.59
N PHE A 59 -12.21 18.93 -11.54
CA PHE A 59 -12.83 19.96 -10.68
C PHE A 59 -12.67 21.38 -11.25
N SER A 60 -12.98 21.55 -12.53
CA SER A 60 -12.78 22.82 -13.28
C SER A 60 -13.52 23.99 -12.64
N SER A 61 -14.77 23.80 -12.18
CA SER A 61 -15.56 24.87 -11.58
C SER A 61 -14.97 25.39 -10.27
N ALA A 62 -14.44 24.49 -9.43
CA ALA A 62 -13.74 24.87 -8.21
C ALA A 62 -12.45 25.63 -8.50
N ALA A 63 -11.70 25.21 -9.54
CA ALA A 63 -10.47 25.86 -9.96
C ALA A 63 -10.72 27.24 -10.58
N GLU A 64 -11.75 27.41 -11.40
CA GLU A 64 -12.12 28.68 -12.03
C GLU A 64 -12.68 29.68 -11.01
N GLY A 65 -13.48 29.20 -10.06
CA GLY A 65 -14.11 30.02 -9.04
C GLY A 65 -13.25 30.29 -7.80
N ASP A 66 -12.08 29.66 -7.67
CA ASP A 66 -11.23 29.65 -6.46
C ASP A 66 -12.03 29.37 -5.19
N VAL A 67 -12.99 28.42 -5.29
CA VAL A 67 -13.90 28.03 -4.21
C VAL A 67 -14.07 26.53 -4.18
N VAL A 68 -14.07 25.95 -2.99
CA VAL A 68 -14.39 24.52 -2.80
C VAL A 68 -15.90 24.32 -2.95
N ASP A 69 -16.30 23.85 -4.11
CA ASP A 69 -17.69 23.58 -4.47
C ASP A 69 -18.02 22.06 -4.51
N SER A 70 -19.15 21.69 -5.10
CA SER A 70 -19.59 20.30 -5.25
C SER A 70 -18.81 19.51 -6.29
N SER A 71 -17.85 20.11 -7.01
CA SER A 71 -17.00 19.40 -7.98
C SER A 71 -15.77 18.78 -7.33
N THR A 72 -15.42 19.15 -6.09
CA THR A 72 -14.20 18.69 -5.41
C THR A 72 -14.44 18.28 -3.95
N VAL A 73 -13.48 17.61 -3.36
CA VAL A 73 -13.49 17.17 -1.95
C VAL A 73 -12.52 18.03 -1.15
N HIS A 74 -13.01 18.62 -0.05
CA HIS A 74 -12.17 19.41 0.83
C HIS A 74 -11.18 18.52 1.60
N TYR A 75 -9.88 18.60 1.29
CA TYR A 75 -8.83 17.78 1.89
C TYR A 75 -8.80 17.83 3.43
N GLY A 76 -9.10 18.99 4.04
CA GLY A 76 -9.17 19.14 5.49
C GLY A 76 -10.34 18.42 6.13
N ARG A 77 -11.48 18.27 5.44
CA ARG A 77 -12.60 17.42 5.88
C ARG A 77 -12.26 15.96 5.75
N LEU A 78 -11.59 15.57 4.64
CA LEU A 78 -11.11 14.22 4.39
C LEU A 78 -10.14 13.78 5.50
N SER A 79 -9.14 14.60 5.84
CA SER A 79 -8.18 14.35 6.92
C SER A 79 -8.88 14.14 8.27
N LYS A 80 -9.77 15.08 8.65
CA LYS A 80 -10.50 15.01 9.92
C LYS A 80 -11.41 13.78 9.99
N SER A 81 -12.07 13.44 8.89
CA SER A 81 -12.94 12.27 8.80
C SER A 81 -12.15 10.97 8.96
N ALA A 82 -11.00 10.84 8.28
CA ALA A 82 -10.13 9.69 8.40
C ALA A 82 -9.62 9.50 9.84
N ILE A 83 -9.10 10.56 10.48
CA ILE A 83 -8.62 10.51 11.88
C ILE A 83 -9.78 10.16 12.83
N SER A 84 -10.91 10.85 12.72
CA SER A 84 -12.07 10.63 13.57
C SER A 84 -12.66 9.22 13.43
N SER A 85 -12.58 8.61 12.25
CA SER A 85 -13.04 7.22 12.06
C SER A 85 -12.18 6.23 12.85
N VAL A 86 -10.87 6.44 12.90
CA VAL A 86 -9.94 5.62 13.70
C VAL A 86 -10.22 5.80 15.19
N GLU A 87 -10.41 7.03 15.67
CA GLU A 87 -10.72 7.32 17.08
C GLU A 87 -12.04 6.69 17.51
N LYS A 88 -13.06 6.72 16.65
CA LYS A 88 -14.38 6.13 16.90
C LYS A 88 -14.44 4.61 16.79
N ALA A 89 -13.43 3.98 16.21
CA ALA A 89 -13.38 2.52 16.10
C ALA A 89 -13.39 1.79 17.45
N GLY A 90 -13.05 2.52 18.52
CA GLY A 90 -13.12 2.02 19.89
C GLY A 90 -11.95 1.10 20.28
N PRO A 91 -12.06 0.40 21.42
CA PRO A 91 -10.96 -0.40 21.96
C PRO A 91 -10.81 -1.77 21.30
N SER A 92 -11.73 -2.20 20.45
CA SER A 92 -11.65 -3.49 19.76
C SER A 92 -10.56 -3.49 18.72
N TRP A 93 -9.79 -4.61 18.66
CA TRP A 93 -8.79 -4.77 17.63
C TRP A 93 -9.43 -4.95 16.25
N LEU A 94 -8.86 -4.29 15.24
CA LEU A 94 -9.24 -4.41 13.85
C LEU A 94 -8.13 -5.08 13.03
N SER A 95 -8.49 -5.84 12.01
CA SER A 95 -7.52 -6.19 10.97
C SER A 95 -7.10 -4.95 10.18
N SER A 96 -5.94 -4.97 9.52
CA SER A 96 -5.54 -3.88 8.64
C SER A 96 -6.58 -3.64 7.53
N MET A 97 -7.24 -4.69 7.07
CA MET A 97 -8.31 -4.61 6.09
C MET A 97 -9.55 -3.90 6.64
N ASP A 98 -9.99 -4.27 7.85
CA ASP A 98 -11.17 -3.65 8.46
C ASP A 98 -10.91 -2.17 8.77
N LEU A 99 -9.70 -1.83 9.19
CA LEU A 99 -9.29 -0.44 9.38
C LEU A 99 -9.31 0.34 8.05
N ALA A 100 -8.75 -0.23 6.97
CA ALA A 100 -8.74 0.41 5.67
C ALA A 100 -10.16 0.63 5.13
N GLN A 101 -11.06 -0.35 5.29
CA GLN A 101 -12.47 -0.22 4.89
C GLN A 101 -13.22 0.81 5.74
N LEU A 102 -12.93 0.89 7.03
CA LEU A 102 -13.51 1.92 7.91
C LEU A 102 -13.15 3.32 7.44
N ILE A 103 -11.88 3.53 7.07
CA ILE A 103 -11.38 4.81 6.56
C ILE A 103 -11.96 5.11 5.17
N GLU A 104 -12.04 4.11 4.28
CA GLU A 104 -12.67 4.24 2.96
C GLU A 104 -14.14 4.69 3.09
N GLY A 105 -14.91 4.05 3.99
CA GLY A 105 -16.28 4.42 4.24
C GLY A 105 -16.41 5.86 4.77
N ALA A 106 -15.50 6.31 5.63
CA ALA A 106 -15.48 7.70 6.14
C ALA A 106 -15.10 8.70 5.02
N ALA A 107 -14.17 8.34 4.14
CA ALA A 107 -13.80 9.15 2.98
C ALA A 107 -14.97 9.28 2.00
N SER A 108 -15.63 8.19 1.67
CA SER A 108 -16.82 8.15 0.82
C SER A 108 -17.97 8.98 1.39
N ALA A 109 -18.22 8.89 2.70
CA ALA A 109 -19.25 9.70 3.38
C ALA A 109 -18.92 11.20 3.34
N THR A 110 -17.63 11.56 3.46
CA THR A 110 -17.18 12.96 3.38
C THR A 110 -17.37 13.53 1.98
N ALA A 111 -17.24 12.70 0.97
CA ALA A 111 -17.42 13.04 -0.44
C ALA A 111 -18.88 12.88 -0.93
N SER A 112 -19.86 12.79 -0.03
CA SER A 112 -21.26 12.49 -0.37
C SER A 112 -21.91 13.44 -1.39
N SER A 113 -21.39 14.66 -1.53
CA SER A 113 -21.83 15.64 -2.54
C SER A 113 -21.12 15.50 -3.88
N VAL A 114 -20.10 14.65 -3.97
CA VAL A 114 -19.24 14.48 -5.13
C VAL A 114 -19.27 13.01 -5.55
N SER A 115 -19.44 12.76 -6.85
CA SER A 115 -19.25 11.38 -7.36
C SER A 115 -17.77 11.01 -7.28
N LEU A 116 -17.44 9.89 -6.62
CA LEU A 116 -16.09 9.35 -6.61
C LEU A 116 -15.94 8.26 -7.67
N ALA A 117 -14.84 8.29 -8.42
CA ALA A 117 -14.44 7.18 -9.29
C ALA A 117 -13.80 6.06 -8.47
N ALA A 118 -12.88 6.42 -7.57
CA ALA A 118 -12.17 5.48 -6.73
C ALA A 118 -11.72 6.09 -5.40
N CYS A 119 -11.44 5.21 -4.43
CA CYS A 119 -10.77 5.57 -3.20
C CYS A 119 -9.64 4.56 -2.93
N GLU A 120 -8.47 5.06 -2.55
CA GLU A 120 -7.34 4.27 -2.12
C GLU A 120 -6.96 4.67 -0.69
N VAL A 121 -6.81 3.68 0.18
CA VAL A 121 -6.40 3.84 1.57
C VAL A 121 -5.13 3.03 1.79
N ASP A 122 -4.05 3.70 2.16
CA ASP A 122 -2.80 3.09 2.58
C ASP A 122 -2.65 3.20 4.10
N VAL A 123 -2.46 2.06 4.75
CA VAL A 123 -2.23 1.95 6.19
C VAL A 123 -0.82 1.42 6.40
N PHE A 124 0.08 2.26 6.86
CA PHE A 124 1.47 1.90 7.11
C PHE A 124 1.76 1.83 8.60
N TYR A 125 2.37 0.73 9.03
CA TYR A 125 2.80 0.48 10.41
C TYR A 125 4.32 0.56 10.51
N PRO A 126 4.91 1.64 11.06
CA PRO A 126 6.35 1.74 11.28
C PRO A 126 6.91 0.65 12.19
N LYS A 127 6.05 0.06 13.04
CA LYS A 127 6.40 -1.07 13.93
C LYS A 127 5.95 -2.42 13.38
N GLY A 128 5.60 -2.51 12.10
CA GLY A 128 5.15 -3.74 11.44
C GLY A 128 6.28 -4.62 10.89
N SER A 129 7.52 -4.14 10.87
CA SER A 129 8.71 -4.87 10.41
C SER A 129 9.84 -4.74 11.43
N MET A 130 10.60 -5.81 11.63
CA MET A 130 11.76 -5.83 12.53
C MET A 130 13.03 -5.36 11.83
N LEU A 131 13.21 -5.73 10.57
CA LEU A 131 14.41 -5.48 9.78
C LEU A 131 14.24 -4.39 8.73
N GLY A 132 13.01 -3.92 8.52
CA GLY A 132 12.65 -2.88 7.55
C GLY A 132 12.13 -1.60 8.20
N ASP A 133 11.73 -0.67 7.34
CA ASP A 133 11.16 0.61 7.78
C ASP A 133 9.71 0.46 8.27
N GLY A 134 9.07 -0.67 7.97
CA GLY A 134 7.70 -0.99 8.36
C GLY A 134 6.99 -1.87 7.35
N ALA A 135 5.73 -2.17 7.64
CA ALA A 135 4.81 -2.92 6.81
C ALA A 135 3.52 -2.16 6.61
N GLY A 136 2.78 -2.45 5.57
CA GLY A 136 1.51 -1.79 5.34
C GLY A 136 0.58 -2.58 4.43
N LEU A 137 -0.64 -2.07 4.35
CA LEU A 137 -1.69 -2.55 3.47
C LEU A 137 -2.24 -1.38 2.66
N THR A 138 -2.21 -1.49 1.35
CA THR A 138 -2.95 -0.61 0.45
C THR A 138 -4.25 -1.30 0.05
N TYR A 139 -5.38 -0.67 0.36
CA TYR A 139 -6.71 -1.07 -0.07
C TYR A 139 -7.25 -0.04 -1.04
N SER A 140 -7.70 -0.50 -2.19
CA SER A 140 -8.22 0.36 -3.24
C SER A 140 -9.58 -0.15 -3.71
N LYS A 141 -10.52 0.77 -3.97
CA LYS A 141 -11.87 0.46 -4.41
C LYS A 141 -12.33 1.41 -5.50
N ALA A 142 -12.82 0.85 -6.61
CA ALA A 142 -13.52 1.58 -7.64
C ALA A 142 -15.04 1.46 -7.44
N TYR A 143 -15.73 2.58 -7.55
CA TYR A 143 -17.17 2.62 -7.22
C TYR A 143 -18.06 2.21 -8.40
N GLY A 144 -17.57 2.31 -9.64
CA GLY A 144 -18.38 2.03 -10.84
C GLY A 144 -18.71 0.55 -11.04
N ASP A 145 -17.75 -0.32 -10.82
CA ASP A 145 -17.84 -1.76 -11.10
C ASP A 145 -17.56 -2.66 -9.87
N ASN A 146 -17.57 -2.09 -8.68
CA ASN A 146 -17.28 -2.76 -7.40
C ASN A 146 -15.94 -3.53 -7.41
N THR A 147 -14.96 -2.98 -8.10
CA THR A 147 -13.62 -3.55 -8.24
C THR A 147 -12.74 -3.11 -7.09
N ILE A 148 -11.96 -4.04 -6.53
CA ILE A 148 -11.04 -3.78 -5.41
C ILE A 148 -9.63 -4.26 -5.73
N SER A 149 -8.63 -3.65 -5.08
CA SER A 149 -7.27 -4.15 -5.01
C SER A 149 -6.79 -4.19 -3.55
N ARG A 150 -5.99 -5.19 -3.21
CA ARG A 150 -5.40 -5.35 -1.88
C ARG A 150 -3.93 -5.72 -2.03
N VAL A 151 -3.06 -4.91 -1.46
CA VAL A 151 -1.60 -5.08 -1.55
C VAL A 151 -1.00 -5.00 -0.16
N LEU A 152 -0.42 -6.09 0.29
CA LEU A 152 0.44 -6.12 1.46
C LEU A 152 1.85 -5.73 1.04
N TYR A 153 2.54 -4.92 1.82
CA TYR A 153 3.91 -4.57 1.51
C TYR A 153 4.82 -4.45 2.73
N LEU A 154 6.11 -4.67 2.48
CA LEU A 154 7.22 -4.46 3.41
C LEU A 154 8.19 -3.48 2.77
N LYS A 155 8.61 -2.45 3.50
CA LYS A 155 9.56 -1.44 3.01
C LYS A 155 10.95 -1.65 3.57
N ASN A 156 11.96 -1.67 2.66
CA ASN A 156 13.38 -1.58 2.98
C ASN A 156 13.87 -2.60 4.01
N VAL A 157 13.41 -3.86 3.90
CA VAL A 157 13.86 -4.95 4.77
C VAL A 157 15.33 -5.25 4.49
N ARG A 158 16.16 -5.18 5.52
CA ARG A 158 17.62 -5.36 5.44
C ARG A 158 17.99 -6.77 5.87
N VAL A 159 18.43 -7.58 4.92
CA VAL A 159 18.82 -8.97 5.16
C VAL A 159 20.26 -9.23 4.73
N PRO A 160 21.06 -9.91 5.55
CA PRO A 160 22.41 -10.29 5.17
C PRO A 160 22.37 -11.50 4.23
N CYS A 161 22.79 -11.32 2.97
CA CYS A 161 22.78 -12.36 1.93
C CYS A 161 24.20 -12.64 1.42
N ILE A 162 24.46 -13.90 1.02
CA ILE A 162 25.64 -14.25 0.25
C ILE A 162 25.34 -13.93 -1.20
N ILE A 163 25.93 -12.87 -1.72
CA ILE A 163 25.78 -12.42 -3.11
C ILE A 163 27.15 -12.14 -3.73
N GLY A 164 27.25 -12.31 -5.03
CA GLY A 164 28.46 -12.02 -5.80
C GLY A 164 28.59 -12.90 -7.02
N VAL A 165 29.28 -12.41 -8.04
CA VAL A 165 29.63 -13.15 -9.24
C VAL A 165 30.87 -13.99 -8.97
N ASN A 166 31.87 -13.40 -8.30
CA ASN A 166 33.15 -14.01 -8.01
C ASN A 166 33.15 -14.80 -6.68
N SER A 167 33.99 -15.80 -6.56
CA SER A 167 34.08 -16.64 -5.35
C SER A 167 34.49 -15.85 -4.12
N HIS A 168 35.36 -14.87 -4.22
CA HIS A 168 35.81 -14.05 -3.09
C HIS A 168 34.70 -13.11 -2.56
N GLU A 169 33.77 -12.67 -3.42
CA GLU A 169 32.63 -11.86 -2.99
C GLU A 169 31.64 -12.65 -2.13
N ARG A 170 31.61 -13.98 -2.27
CA ARG A 170 30.73 -14.90 -1.55
C ARG A 170 31.29 -15.37 -0.22
N LEU A 171 32.47 -14.93 0.16
CA LEU A 171 33.09 -15.32 1.45
C LEU A 171 32.38 -14.68 2.66
N MET A 172 31.72 -13.54 2.44
CA MET A 172 31.01 -12.81 3.50
C MET A 172 29.61 -12.41 3.07
N LYS A 173 28.69 -12.37 4.04
CA LYS A 173 27.34 -11.85 3.83
C LYS A 173 27.39 -10.34 3.63
N GLN A 174 26.66 -9.86 2.64
CA GLN A 174 26.52 -8.45 2.30
C GLN A 174 25.09 -8.00 2.64
N PRO A 175 24.87 -6.76 3.13
CA PRO A 175 23.55 -6.25 3.42
C PRO A 175 22.79 -6.01 2.11
N VAL A 176 21.64 -6.67 1.97
CA VAL A 176 20.70 -6.47 0.86
C VAL A 176 19.47 -5.77 1.42
N VAL A 177 19.00 -4.74 0.74
CA VAL A 177 17.75 -4.06 1.06
C VAL A 177 16.69 -4.50 0.05
N ALA A 178 15.58 -5.04 0.55
CA ALA A 178 14.47 -5.51 -0.27
C ALA A 178 13.17 -4.84 0.16
N SER A 179 12.38 -4.39 -0.81
CA SER A 179 10.98 -4.02 -0.60
C SER A 179 10.11 -5.01 -1.35
N LEU A 180 9.04 -5.47 -0.73
CA LEU A 180 8.13 -6.47 -1.30
C LEU A 180 6.71 -5.93 -1.36
N TRP A 181 5.99 -6.33 -2.41
CA TRP A 181 4.57 -6.08 -2.58
C TRP A 181 3.91 -7.40 -2.97
N ILE A 182 2.83 -7.77 -2.28
CA ILE A 182 2.06 -8.98 -2.52
C ILE A 182 0.64 -8.52 -2.81
N ASP A 183 0.17 -8.77 -4.02
CA ASP A 183 -1.17 -8.39 -4.45
C ASP A 183 -2.16 -9.56 -4.41
N CYS A 184 -3.42 -9.29 -4.69
CA CYS A 184 -4.51 -10.26 -4.72
C CYS A 184 -4.69 -11.07 -3.42
N LEU A 185 -4.39 -10.46 -2.27
CA LEU A 185 -4.52 -11.11 -0.98
C LEU A 185 -5.95 -11.51 -0.64
N ALA A 186 -6.11 -12.64 0.02
CA ALA A 186 -7.34 -12.97 0.72
C ALA A 186 -7.54 -12.03 1.93
N ARG A 187 -8.80 -11.81 2.34
CA ARG A 187 -9.13 -10.85 3.41
C ARG A 187 -8.43 -11.16 4.74
N ASP A 188 -8.26 -12.43 5.05
CA ASP A 188 -7.64 -12.95 6.26
C ASP A 188 -6.11 -12.90 6.27
N GLN A 189 -5.49 -12.61 5.11
CA GLN A 189 -4.03 -12.57 4.93
C GLN A 189 -3.43 -11.16 5.08
N THR A 190 -4.24 -10.14 5.31
CA THR A 190 -3.81 -8.74 5.29
C THR A 190 -2.88 -8.32 6.44
N ASP A 191 -2.74 -9.16 7.48
CA ASP A 191 -1.85 -8.94 8.63
C ASP A 191 -0.69 -9.94 8.70
N GLU A 192 -0.40 -10.66 7.61
CA GLU A 192 0.64 -11.70 7.57
C GLU A 192 2.05 -11.17 7.25
N TYR A 193 2.27 -9.86 7.28
CA TYR A 193 3.56 -9.25 6.94
C TYR A 193 4.75 -9.76 7.77
N ILE A 194 4.53 -10.19 9.02
CA ILE A 194 5.58 -10.82 9.82
C ILE A 194 5.99 -12.17 9.24
N LYS A 195 5.03 -12.99 8.80
CA LYS A 195 5.32 -14.28 8.15
C LYS A 195 6.11 -14.07 6.86
N VAL A 196 5.73 -13.05 6.08
CA VAL A 196 6.43 -12.66 4.86
C VAL A 196 7.88 -12.25 5.14
N GLU A 197 8.10 -11.41 6.17
CA GLU A 197 9.45 -11.03 6.58
C GLU A 197 10.28 -12.24 7.04
N GLN A 198 9.70 -13.14 7.83
CA GLN A 198 10.36 -14.38 8.26
C GLN A 198 10.70 -15.30 7.09
N MET A 199 9.84 -15.40 6.08
CA MET A 199 10.13 -16.15 4.86
C MET A 199 11.32 -15.53 4.11
N LEU A 200 11.35 -14.22 3.97
CA LEU A 200 12.46 -13.50 3.33
C LEU A 200 13.79 -13.78 4.05
N ILE A 201 13.78 -13.75 5.39
CA ILE A 201 14.96 -14.05 6.20
C ILE A 201 15.40 -15.51 5.99
N LYS A 202 14.46 -16.47 6.01
CA LYS A 202 14.78 -17.90 5.78
C LYS A 202 15.42 -18.13 4.42
N VAL A 203 14.87 -17.51 3.38
CA VAL A 203 15.43 -17.60 2.01
C VAL A 203 16.85 -17.04 1.96
N SER A 204 17.11 -15.93 2.65
CA SER A 204 18.43 -15.30 2.68
C SER A 204 19.50 -16.10 3.45
N HIS A 205 19.09 -17.00 4.34
CA HIS A 205 19.98 -17.85 5.15
C HIS A 205 20.20 -19.25 4.56
N SER A 206 19.44 -19.63 3.53
CA SER A 206 19.61 -20.96 2.91
C SER A 206 20.88 -20.96 2.04
N ASP A 207 21.94 -21.56 2.54
CA ASP A 207 23.26 -21.68 1.85
C ASP A 207 23.19 -22.53 0.58
N SER A 208 22.05 -23.13 0.24
CA SER A 208 21.97 -24.19 -0.78
C SER A 208 21.38 -23.78 -2.13
N LYS A 209 20.81 -22.58 -2.29
CA LYS A 209 20.28 -22.14 -3.60
C LYS A 209 20.44 -20.64 -3.81
N PRO A 210 21.11 -20.19 -4.89
CA PRO A 210 21.14 -18.78 -5.22
C PRO A 210 19.72 -18.26 -5.45
N LEU A 211 19.43 -17.03 -5.04
CA LEU A 211 18.14 -16.31 -5.20
C LEU A 211 17.56 -16.40 -6.63
N GLN A 212 18.37 -16.72 -7.63
CA GLN A 212 17.99 -16.93 -9.03
C GLN A 212 17.04 -18.11 -9.27
N GLN A 213 16.86 -19.04 -8.31
CA GLN A 213 15.93 -20.19 -8.46
C GLN A 213 14.52 -19.91 -8.01
N TYR A 214 14.29 -18.84 -7.25
CA TYR A 214 12.94 -18.38 -7.00
C TYR A 214 12.51 -17.56 -8.22
N LYS A 215 11.46 -18.01 -8.92
CA LYS A 215 10.86 -17.28 -10.06
C LYS A 215 10.22 -16.00 -9.57
N LEU A 216 11.04 -15.05 -9.14
CA LEU A 216 10.65 -13.67 -8.98
C LEU A 216 10.53 -13.12 -10.40
N ARG A 217 9.34 -13.03 -10.93
CA ARG A 217 9.13 -12.40 -12.23
C ARG A 217 9.17 -10.89 -12.03
N PRO A 218 10.18 -10.19 -12.59
CA PRO A 218 10.12 -8.75 -12.65
C PRO A 218 8.94 -8.37 -13.54
N CYS A 219 7.99 -7.61 -13.02
CA CYS A 219 6.94 -7.02 -13.82
C CYS A 219 7.52 -5.80 -14.57
N ILE A 220 8.43 -6.07 -15.53
CA ILE A 220 8.88 -5.04 -16.47
C ILE A 220 7.96 -5.13 -17.68
N ARG A 221 6.88 -4.34 -17.70
CA ARG A 221 6.31 -3.91 -18.97
C ARG A 221 6.98 -2.58 -19.33
N PRO A 222 7.61 -2.48 -20.50
CA PRO A 222 8.05 -1.16 -20.97
C PRO A 222 6.79 -0.31 -21.19
N LEU A 223 6.66 0.75 -20.42
CA LEU A 223 5.73 1.83 -20.71
C LEU A 223 6.16 2.43 -22.07
N ARG A 224 5.41 2.11 -23.12
CA ARG A 224 5.54 2.81 -24.39
C ARG A 224 5.18 4.27 -24.13
N ASN A 225 6.13 5.16 -24.40
CA ASN A 225 6.00 6.60 -24.53
C ASN A 225 5.82 7.46 -23.27
N HIS A 226 6.72 7.32 -22.26
CA HIS A 226 7.02 8.45 -21.39
C HIS A 226 8.52 8.76 -21.40
N PRO A 227 8.93 10.06 -21.55
CA PRO A 227 10.34 10.42 -21.52
C PRO A 227 10.92 10.12 -20.15
N LEU A 228 11.98 9.32 -20.15
CA LEU A 228 12.78 8.95 -18.99
C LEU A 228 13.36 10.22 -18.35
N ARG A 229 12.80 10.66 -17.23
CA ARG A 229 13.47 11.62 -16.34
C ARG A 229 13.91 10.87 -15.08
N HIS A 230 15.21 10.66 -14.97
CA HIS A 230 15.99 10.33 -13.78
C HIS A 230 15.45 9.24 -12.84
N TRP A 231 15.69 7.98 -13.20
CA TRP A 231 15.68 6.88 -12.24
C TRP A 231 17.11 6.60 -11.80
N SER A 232 17.37 6.64 -10.50
CA SER A 232 18.64 6.15 -9.96
C SER A 232 18.74 4.63 -10.13
N PRO A 233 19.93 4.04 -10.42
CA PRO A 233 20.07 2.64 -10.84
C PRO A 233 19.83 1.57 -9.77
N LEU A 234 19.38 1.91 -8.56
CA LEU A 234 19.42 1.01 -7.39
C LEU A 234 18.05 0.56 -6.84
N GLN A 235 16.92 0.92 -7.44
CA GLN A 235 15.60 0.44 -6.99
C GLN A 235 15.04 -0.61 -7.96
N ARG A 236 15.36 -1.88 -7.73
CA ARG A 236 14.65 -3.00 -8.34
C ARG A 236 13.45 -3.37 -7.47
N GLN A 237 12.26 -3.16 -7.99
CA GLN A 237 11.01 -3.63 -7.37
C GLN A 237 10.76 -5.08 -7.79
N TRP A 238 10.46 -5.94 -6.83
CA TRP A 238 10.17 -7.36 -7.04
C TRP A 238 8.72 -7.65 -6.63
N TRP A 239 8.01 -8.39 -7.46
CA TRP A 239 6.65 -8.87 -7.20
C TRP A 239 6.67 -10.39 -7.03
N LEU A 240 5.92 -10.89 -6.05
CA LEU A 240 5.64 -12.32 -5.86
C LEU A 240 4.24 -12.61 -6.40
N ASP A 241 4.13 -13.63 -7.24
CA ASP A 241 2.86 -14.20 -7.70
C ASP A 241 2.30 -15.20 -6.69
#